data_c050618d426d2507d8c1dd4afba6fc9a
#
_entry.id   c050618d426d2507d8c1dd4afba6fc9a
#
_cell.length_a   1.000
_cell.length_b   1.000
_cell.length_c   1.000
_cell.angle_alpha   90.00
_cell.angle_beta   90.00
_cell.angle_gamma   90.00
#
_symmetry.space_group_name_H-M   'P 1'
#
loop_
_entity.id
_entity.type
_entity.pdbx_description
1 polymer ?
#
loop_
_entity_poly.entity_id
_entity_poly.type
_entity_poly.pdbx_seq_one_letter_code
_entity_poly.pdbx_strand_id
1 'polypeptide(L)'
;NRPEKLNAMTKPMWIELGKIFKKISKEKNLRCVIIRGEGGKSFSPGNDIGEFKKERSSSKLAKSYGKFLHGTLGAIFNCPVPTIAMIEGICVGGGLEIAACCDIRICGKSSRFGIPIKRLGLTMAAKELEVLLKATTYSTAMEILFEGRVFDSQEALEKRLVNRVVNDEDVKKEAYKSAELICEGAPKVARWHKEFARNILKKGKVTEKINNLGYKCYDTEDFKIGYQSFLNKTKPKFKNK
;
A
#
# COMPACT_ATOMS: atom_id res chain seq x y z
N ASN A 1 11.48 5.58 10.73
CA ASN A 1 10.67 5.39 11.94
C ASN A 1 10.95 6.50 12.96
N ARG A 2 9.91 6.94 13.65
CA ARG A 2 9.92 7.92 14.74
C ARG A 2 8.84 7.54 15.76
N PRO A 3 8.99 6.39 16.46
CA PRO A 3 7.94 5.90 17.34
C PRO A 3 7.58 6.87 18.48
N GLU A 4 8.53 7.69 18.93
CA GLU A 4 8.32 8.76 19.90
C GLU A 4 7.41 9.90 19.39
N LYS A 5 7.20 10.01 18.08
CA LYS A 5 6.25 10.90 17.39
C LYS A 5 5.18 10.10 16.63
N LEU A 6 4.86 8.89 17.10
CA LEU A 6 3.87 8.00 16.48
C LEU A 6 4.13 7.76 14.99
N ASN A 7 5.37 7.84 14.54
CA ASN A 7 5.76 7.73 13.13
C ASN A 7 5.18 8.83 12.22
N ALA A 8 4.97 10.06 12.75
CA ALA A 8 4.60 11.21 11.94
C ALA A 8 5.66 11.47 10.85
N MET A 9 5.20 11.61 9.62
CA MET A 9 6.03 11.68 8.42
C MET A 9 6.57 13.10 8.19
N THR A 10 7.87 13.26 8.28
CA THR A 10 8.57 14.48 7.86
C THR A 10 8.88 14.44 6.36
N LYS A 11 9.18 15.61 5.78
CA LYS A 11 9.61 15.71 4.38
C LYS A 11 10.80 14.79 4.03
N PRO A 12 11.88 14.71 4.84
CA PRO A 12 12.95 13.74 4.60
C PRO A 12 12.46 12.29 4.58
N MET A 13 11.55 11.91 5.48
CA MET A 13 10.98 10.55 5.50
C MET A 13 10.19 10.25 4.23
N TRP A 14 9.36 11.18 3.75
CA TRP A 14 8.67 11.03 2.47
C TRP A 14 9.65 10.80 1.31
N ILE A 15 10.69 11.62 1.22
CA ILE A 15 11.71 11.51 0.17
C ILE A 15 12.41 10.15 0.24
N GLU A 16 12.83 9.74 1.44
CA GLU A 16 13.56 8.48 1.62
C GLU A 16 12.69 7.25 1.33
N LEU A 17 11.45 7.23 1.81
CA LEU A 17 10.50 6.17 1.50
C LEU A 17 10.30 6.02 -0.02
N GLY A 18 10.20 7.15 -0.73
CA GLY A 18 10.09 7.15 -2.19
C GLY A 18 11.34 6.58 -2.88
N LYS A 19 12.56 6.89 -2.38
CA LYS A 19 13.82 6.32 -2.88
C LYS A 19 13.90 4.81 -2.63
N ILE A 20 13.51 4.36 -1.43
CA ILE A 20 13.47 2.95 -1.06
C ILE A 20 12.57 2.18 -2.03
N PHE A 21 11.35 2.66 -2.29
CA PHE A 21 10.43 1.98 -3.21
C PHE A 21 10.90 1.98 -4.67
N LYS A 22 11.59 3.05 -5.11
CA LYS A 22 12.25 3.06 -6.43
C LYS A 22 13.38 2.03 -6.53
N LYS A 23 14.13 1.80 -5.44
CA LYS A 23 15.16 0.75 -5.36
C LYS A 23 14.51 -0.63 -5.37
N ILE A 24 13.54 -0.88 -4.47
CA ILE A 24 12.77 -2.13 -4.38
C ILE A 24 12.19 -2.52 -5.75
N SER A 25 11.66 -1.56 -6.50
CA SER A 25 11.06 -1.82 -7.82
C SER A 25 12.04 -2.39 -8.86
N LYS A 26 13.35 -2.22 -8.65
CA LYS A 26 14.41 -2.77 -9.52
C LYS A 26 14.88 -4.14 -9.08
N GLU A 27 14.58 -4.54 -7.85
CA GLU A 27 15.02 -5.81 -7.27
C GLU A 27 14.22 -6.98 -7.84
N LYS A 28 14.88 -7.86 -8.61
CA LYS A 28 14.24 -8.99 -9.27
C LYS A 28 13.90 -10.14 -8.30
N ASN A 29 14.69 -10.30 -7.24
CA ASN A 29 14.56 -11.44 -6.32
C ASN A 29 13.57 -11.22 -5.17
N LEU A 30 13.10 -9.99 -4.95
CA LEU A 30 12.09 -9.71 -3.95
C LEU A 30 10.73 -10.28 -4.36
N ARG A 31 10.07 -10.95 -3.42
CA ARG A 31 8.77 -11.60 -3.64
C ARG A 31 7.61 -10.88 -2.95
N CYS A 32 7.88 -10.25 -1.79
CA CYS A 32 6.90 -9.47 -1.04
C CYS A 32 7.61 -8.37 -0.24
N VAL A 33 6.91 -7.29 0.04
CA VAL A 33 7.36 -6.18 0.90
C VAL A 33 6.30 -5.90 1.96
N ILE A 34 6.71 -5.83 3.21
CA ILE A 34 5.85 -5.39 4.32
C ILE A 34 6.26 -3.98 4.73
N ILE A 35 5.28 -3.07 4.79
CA ILE A 35 5.44 -1.73 5.37
C ILE A 35 4.81 -1.76 6.76
N ARG A 36 5.51 -1.24 7.76
CA ARG A 36 5.03 -1.12 9.14
C ARG A 36 5.52 0.16 9.80
N GLY A 37 4.82 0.61 10.83
CA GLY A 37 5.33 1.58 11.79
C GLY A 37 6.11 0.87 12.90
N GLU A 38 7.13 1.51 13.46
CA GLU A 38 7.88 0.99 14.62
C GLU A 38 7.17 1.37 15.92
N GLY A 39 7.34 0.56 16.97
CA GLY A 39 6.85 0.82 18.32
C GLY A 39 5.46 0.27 18.64
N GLY A 40 4.76 -0.39 17.72
CA GLY A 40 3.50 -1.12 17.95
C GLY A 40 2.27 -0.24 18.28
N LYS A 41 2.42 1.08 18.39
CA LYS A 41 1.34 2.02 18.77
C LYS A 41 0.71 2.76 17.61
N SER A 42 1.44 2.86 16.52
CA SER A 42 1.02 3.64 15.36
C SER A 42 1.73 3.17 14.10
N PHE A 43 0.96 2.94 13.05
CA PHE A 43 1.49 2.82 11.70
C PHE A 43 2.01 4.19 11.25
N SER A 44 1.16 5.20 11.20
CA SER A 44 1.52 6.62 11.05
C SER A 44 0.25 7.49 11.17
N PRO A 45 0.31 8.66 11.84
CA PRO A 45 -0.75 9.68 11.83
C PRO A 45 -0.71 10.57 10.56
N GLY A 46 0.23 10.32 9.64
CA GLY A 46 0.45 11.14 8.45
C GLY A 46 1.52 12.21 8.63
N ASN A 47 1.34 13.34 7.98
CA ASN A 47 2.33 14.42 7.95
C ASN A 47 2.59 15.01 9.34
N ASP A 48 3.86 15.31 9.63
CA ASP A 48 4.23 16.07 10.83
C ASP A 48 3.74 17.52 10.68
N ILE A 49 2.73 17.87 11.47
CA ILE A 49 2.10 19.20 11.43
C ILE A 49 3.10 20.29 11.82
N GLY A 50 4.13 19.97 12.60
CA GLY A 50 5.19 20.91 12.95
C GLY A 50 5.93 21.48 11.75
N GLU A 51 5.96 20.76 10.60
CA GLU A 51 6.58 21.25 9.37
C GLU A 51 5.69 22.23 8.57
N PHE A 52 4.38 22.33 8.87
CA PHE A 52 3.43 23.06 8.01
C PHE A 52 3.78 24.53 7.84
N LYS A 53 4.18 25.21 8.91
CA LYS A 53 4.56 26.63 8.87
C LYS A 53 5.72 26.88 7.88
N LYS A 54 6.69 25.97 7.85
CA LYS A 54 7.88 26.09 7.00
C LYS A 54 7.67 25.57 5.58
N GLU A 55 6.98 24.44 5.46
CA GLU A 55 6.96 23.65 4.21
C GLU A 55 5.64 23.77 3.43
N ARG A 56 4.55 24.27 4.06
CA ARG A 56 3.20 24.26 3.46
C ARG A 56 2.38 25.54 3.71
N SER A 57 2.99 26.63 4.16
CA SER A 57 2.29 27.88 4.51
C SER A 57 1.75 28.67 3.31
N SER A 58 2.04 28.25 2.09
CA SER A 58 1.49 28.87 0.87
C SER A 58 1.23 27.81 -0.20
N SER A 59 0.39 28.12 -1.19
CA SER A 59 0.12 27.23 -2.33
C SER A 59 1.38 26.81 -3.08
N LYS A 60 2.36 27.74 -3.20
CA LYS A 60 3.67 27.47 -3.83
C LYS A 60 4.47 26.42 -3.04
N LEU A 61 4.56 26.59 -1.72
CA LEU A 61 5.27 25.66 -0.83
C LEU A 61 4.53 24.32 -0.76
N ALA A 62 3.20 24.33 -0.58
CA ALA A 62 2.38 23.12 -0.57
C ALA A 62 2.51 22.33 -1.88
N LYS A 63 2.53 22.99 -3.04
CA LYS A 63 2.76 22.34 -4.35
C LYS A 63 4.15 21.72 -4.45
N SER A 64 5.18 22.37 -3.89
CA SER A 64 6.54 21.83 -3.84
C SER A 64 6.60 20.58 -2.95
N TYR A 65 6.01 20.64 -1.74
CA TYR A 65 5.90 19.52 -0.82
C TYR A 65 5.13 18.35 -1.45
N GLY A 66 4.01 18.63 -2.09
CA GLY A 66 3.18 17.65 -2.78
C GLY A 66 3.94 16.85 -3.85
N LYS A 67 4.95 17.42 -4.50
CA LYS A 67 5.79 16.67 -5.46
C LYS A 67 6.49 15.47 -4.82
N PHE A 68 7.01 15.63 -3.61
CA PHE A 68 7.68 14.54 -2.89
C PHE A 68 6.66 13.53 -2.40
N LEU A 69 5.59 13.98 -1.76
CA LEU A 69 4.54 13.13 -1.24
C LEU A 69 3.90 12.28 -2.37
N HIS A 70 3.44 12.93 -3.44
CA HIS A 70 2.84 12.24 -4.59
C HIS A 70 3.84 11.32 -5.31
N GLY A 71 5.12 11.73 -5.37
CA GLY A 71 6.18 10.89 -5.92
C GLY A 71 6.38 9.60 -5.11
N THR A 72 6.28 9.69 -3.79
CA THR A 72 6.40 8.55 -2.88
C THR A 72 5.18 7.64 -2.93
N LEU A 73 3.96 8.20 -2.84
CA LEU A 73 2.73 7.41 -3.00
C LEU A 73 2.70 6.69 -4.35
N GLY A 74 3.09 7.41 -5.42
CA GLY A 74 3.23 6.82 -6.74
C GLY A 74 4.27 5.70 -6.81
N ALA A 75 5.41 5.82 -6.11
CA ALA A 75 6.43 4.78 -6.06
C ALA A 75 5.94 3.52 -5.31
N ILE A 76 5.20 3.67 -4.21
CA ILE A 76 4.59 2.57 -3.47
C ILE A 76 3.53 1.89 -4.34
N PHE A 77 2.57 2.66 -4.85
CA PHE A 77 1.47 2.15 -5.67
C PHE A 77 1.97 1.43 -6.93
N ASN A 78 2.99 1.97 -7.62
CA ASN A 78 3.54 1.38 -8.84
C ASN A 78 4.65 0.35 -8.59
N CYS A 79 4.96 0.02 -7.34
CA CYS A 79 5.93 -1.03 -7.03
C CYS A 79 5.47 -2.37 -7.65
N PRO A 80 6.27 -3.03 -8.49
CA PRO A 80 5.86 -4.30 -9.11
C PRO A 80 5.80 -5.46 -8.12
N VAL A 81 6.51 -5.36 -7.00
CA VAL A 81 6.51 -6.39 -5.95
C VAL A 81 5.22 -6.29 -5.13
N PRO A 82 4.56 -7.39 -4.78
CA PRO A 82 3.45 -7.40 -3.84
C PRO A 82 3.77 -6.69 -2.53
N THR A 83 2.84 -5.87 -2.03
CA THR A 83 3.03 -5.04 -0.84
C THR A 83 1.94 -5.29 0.21
N ILE A 84 2.33 -5.39 1.47
CA ILE A 84 1.43 -5.53 2.61
C ILE A 84 1.64 -4.35 3.55
N ALA A 85 0.59 -3.65 3.93
CA ALA A 85 0.58 -2.74 5.06
C ALA A 85 0.23 -3.54 6.32
N MET A 86 1.19 -3.66 7.24
CA MET A 86 1.02 -4.23 8.57
C MET A 86 0.71 -3.08 9.52
N ILE A 87 -0.54 -2.98 9.96
CA ILE A 87 -1.07 -1.80 10.62
C ILE A 87 -1.32 -2.10 12.10
N GLU A 88 -0.52 -1.49 12.96
CA GLU A 88 -0.69 -1.49 14.41
C GLU A 88 -1.09 -0.08 14.86
N GLY A 89 -2.21 0.05 15.58
CA GLY A 89 -2.68 1.32 16.13
C GLY A 89 -3.08 2.37 15.08
N ILE A 90 -2.55 3.58 15.17
CA ILE A 90 -3.00 4.74 14.40
C ILE A 90 -2.54 4.67 12.92
N CYS A 91 -3.49 4.78 12.00
CA CYS A 91 -3.28 4.83 10.55
C CYS A 91 -4.18 5.93 9.94
N VAL A 92 -3.75 7.19 10.05
CA VAL A 92 -4.58 8.37 9.77
C VAL A 92 -3.88 9.29 8.77
N GLY A 93 -4.64 10.07 8.01
CA GLY A 93 -4.11 11.02 7.03
C GLY A 93 -3.13 10.38 6.05
N GLY A 94 -1.92 10.94 5.93
CA GLY A 94 -0.87 10.38 5.08
C GLY A 94 -0.47 8.94 5.42
N GLY A 95 -0.67 8.48 6.66
CA GLY A 95 -0.51 7.07 7.04
C GLY A 95 -1.51 6.18 6.33
N LEU A 96 -2.79 6.59 6.28
CA LEU A 96 -3.82 5.89 5.53
C LEU A 96 -3.55 5.93 4.02
N GLU A 97 -3.00 7.03 3.49
CA GLU A 97 -2.61 7.13 2.09
C GLU A 97 -1.49 6.13 1.73
N ILE A 98 -0.48 5.97 2.60
CA ILE A 98 0.57 4.95 2.44
C ILE A 98 -0.05 3.56 2.44
N ALA A 99 -0.92 3.25 3.41
CA ALA A 99 -1.59 1.97 3.52
C ALA A 99 -2.48 1.69 2.30
N ALA A 100 -3.21 2.69 1.79
CA ALA A 100 -4.04 2.60 0.59
C ALA A 100 -3.24 2.33 -0.70
N CYS A 101 -1.96 2.71 -0.73
CA CYS A 101 -1.05 2.36 -1.84
C CYS A 101 -0.61 0.90 -1.83
N CYS A 102 -0.72 0.19 -0.70
CA CYS A 102 -0.36 -1.22 -0.60
C CYS A 102 -1.44 -2.13 -1.21
N ASP A 103 -1.04 -3.34 -1.62
CA ASP A 103 -1.99 -4.29 -2.21
C ASP A 103 -2.90 -4.90 -1.13
N ILE A 104 -2.33 -5.26 0.02
CA ILE A 104 -3.04 -5.88 1.15
C ILE A 104 -2.83 -5.03 2.41
N ARG A 105 -3.87 -4.88 3.22
CA ARG A 105 -3.86 -4.18 4.51
C ARG A 105 -4.37 -5.12 5.60
N ILE A 106 -3.53 -5.38 6.61
CA ILE A 106 -3.85 -6.23 7.76
C ILE A 106 -3.66 -5.38 9.01
N CYS A 107 -4.65 -5.33 9.89
CA CYS A 107 -4.61 -4.45 11.06
C CYS A 107 -5.04 -5.17 12.35
N GLY A 108 -4.64 -4.59 13.47
CA GLY A 108 -5.11 -4.98 14.80
C GLY A 108 -6.48 -4.38 15.14
N LYS A 109 -7.18 -4.98 16.10
CA LYS A 109 -8.48 -4.51 16.60
C LYS A 109 -8.41 -3.09 17.16
N SER A 110 -7.30 -2.70 17.76
CA SER A 110 -7.10 -1.35 18.30
C SER A 110 -6.84 -0.30 17.23
N SER A 111 -6.65 -0.69 15.97
CA SER A 111 -6.29 0.25 14.89
C SER A 111 -7.38 1.28 14.63
N ARG A 112 -6.94 2.49 14.26
CA ARG A 112 -7.81 3.66 14.02
C ARG A 112 -7.49 4.26 12.67
N PHE A 113 -8.54 4.61 11.92
CA PHE A 113 -8.45 5.09 10.55
C PHE A 113 -9.20 6.40 10.36
N GLY A 114 -8.78 7.21 9.39
CA GLY A 114 -9.48 8.45 9.03
C GLY A 114 -8.59 9.44 8.31
N ILE A 115 -9.24 10.48 7.75
CA ILE A 115 -8.54 11.60 7.09
C ILE A 115 -9.18 12.92 7.58
N PRO A 116 -8.84 13.41 8.80
CA PRO A 116 -9.50 14.53 9.45
C PRO A 116 -9.04 15.91 8.93
N ILE A 117 -8.59 16.01 7.67
CA ILE A 117 -8.00 17.24 7.09
C ILE A 117 -8.96 18.40 6.99
N LYS A 118 -10.28 18.16 6.97
CA LYS A 118 -11.29 19.24 6.97
C LYS A 118 -11.14 20.15 8.19
N ARG A 119 -10.67 19.61 9.33
CA ARG A 119 -10.44 20.39 10.56
C ARG A 119 -9.29 21.39 10.42
N LEU A 120 -8.44 21.18 9.41
CA LEU A 120 -7.33 22.09 9.08
C LEU A 120 -7.67 23.03 7.92
N GLY A 121 -8.91 22.96 7.38
CA GLY A 121 -9.27 23.70 6.18
C GLY A 121 -8.52 23.25 4.93
N LEU A 122 -8.03 21.99 4.91
CA LEU A 122 -7.26 21.42 3.80
C LEU A 122 -8.14 20.53 2.94
N THR A 123 -7.90 20.55 1.63
CA THR A 123 -8.39 19.55 0.70
C THR A 123 -7.37 18.42 0.58
N MET A 124 -7.86 17.21 0.35
CA MET A 124 -7.01 16.12 -0.15
C MET A 124 -6.64 16.43 -1.61
N ALA A 125 -5.36 16.43 -1.95
CA ALA A 125 -4.94 16.69 -3.31
C ALA A 125 -5.46 15.59 -4.25
N ALA A 126 -5.79 15.94 -5.50
CA ALA A 126 -6.40 14.99 -6.45
C ALA A 126 -5.59 13.69 -6.64
N LYS A 127 -4.26 13.76 -6.60
CA LYS A 127 -3.39 12.57 -6.68
C LYS A 127 -3.44 11.68 -5.44
N GLU A 128 -3.68 12.25 -4.27
CA GLU A 128 -3.89 11.52 -3.01
C GLU A 128 -5.28 10.89 -3.02
N LEU A 129 -6.31 11.66 -3.44
CA LEU A 129 -7.68 11.16 -3.59
C LEU A 129 -7.77 10.01 -4.59
N GLU A 130 -7.02 10.06 -5.69
CA GLU A 130 -6.96 8.96 -6.66
C GLU A 130 -6.55 7.63 -6.00
N VAL A 131 -5.60 7.66 -5.05
CA VAL A 131 -5.17 6.48 -4.31
C VAL A 131 -6.29 5.97 -3.39
N LEU A 132 -6.96 6.87 -2.68
CA LEU A 132 -8.07 6.51 -1.79
C LEU A 132 -9.22 5.87 -2.59
N LEU A 133 -9.60 6.46 -3.73
CA LEU A 133 -10.65 5.94 -4.62
C LEU A 133 -10.33 4.56 -5.22
N LYS A 134 -9.05 4.21 -5.32
CA LYS A 134 -8.64 2.85 -5.73
C LYS A 134 -8.68 1.83 -4.59
N ALA A 135 -8.58 2.31 -3.36
CA ALA A 135 -8.59 1.45 -2.17
C ALA A 135 -10.01 1.18 -1.64
N THR A 136 -10.98 2.04 -1.95
CA THR A 136 -12.36 1.92 -1.48
C THR A 136 -13.34 2.49 -2.51
N THR A 137 -14.65 2.54 -2.17
CA THR A 137 -15.68 3.09 -3.07
C THR A 137 -15.70 4.63 -3.05
N TYR A 138 -16.30 5.24 -4.06
CA TYR A 138 -16.55 6.69 -4.10
C TYR A 138 -17.29 7.17 -2.84
N SER A 139 -18.39 6.51 -2.48
CA SER A 139 -19.21 6.91 -1.31
C SER A 139 -18.40 6.85 -0.02
N THR A 140 -17.63 5.78 0.19
CA THR A 140 -16.76 5.63 1.37
C THR A 140 -15.67 6.69 1.41
N ALA A 141 -15.04 6.99 0.27
CA ALA A 141 -14.03 8.06 0.21
C ALA A 141 -14.62 9.42 0.57
N MET A 142 -15.82 9.75 0.06
CA MET A 142 -16.52 11.00 0.38
C MET A 142 -16.92 11.05 1.86
N GLU A 143 -17.46 9.98 2.41
CA GLU A 143 -17.78 9.90 3.84
C GLU A 143 -16.56 10.17 4.72
N ILE A 144 -15.43 9.50 4.44
CA ILE A 144 -14.16 9.68 5.18
C ILE A 144 -13.73 11.16 5.13
N LEU A 145 -13.82 11.81 3.98
CA LEU A 145 -13.36 13.20 3.80
C LEU A 145 -14.36 14.22 4.36
N PHE A 146 -15.66 14.03 4.12
CA PHE A 146 -16.69 14.98 4.53
C PHE A 146 -16.95 14.92 6.03
N GLU A 147 -17.04 13.74 6.62
CA GLU A 147 -17.19 13.61 8.06
C GLU A 147 -15.88 13.91 8.79
N GLY A 148 -14.74 13.51 8.24
CA GLY A 148 -13.42 13.76 8.83
C GLY A 148 -13.28 13.19 10.24
N ARG A 149 -14.01 12.11 10.56
CA ARG A 149 -13.92 11.41 11.83
C ARG A 149 -12.84 10.32 11.77
N VAL A 150 -12.42 9.88 12.92
CA VAL A 150 -11.59 8.70 13.09
C VAL A 150 -12.51 7.54 13.50
N PHE A 151 -12.37 6.41 12.83
CA PHE A 151 -13.18 5.22 13.02
C PHE A 151 -12.31 4.01 13.34
N ASP A 152 -12.92 2.93 13.81
CA ASP A 152 -12.21 1.74 14.27
C ASP A 152 -11.91 0.75 13.13
N SER A 153 -11.27 -0.36 13.49
CA SER A 153 -10.85 -1.40 12.57
C SER A 153 -12.02 -2.19 11.99
N GLN A 154 -13.09 -2.37 12.75
CA GLN A 154 -14.27 -3.10 12.29
C GLN A 154 -15.00 -2.32 11.20
N GLU A 155 -15.19 -1.02 11.42
CA GLU A 155 -15.74 -0.15 10.40
C GLU A 155 -14.85 -0.06 9.16
N ALA A 156 -13.51 -0.05 9.34
CA ALA A 156 -12.57 -0.10 8.22
C ALA A 156 -12.70 -1.39 7.39
N LEU A 157 -13.01 -2.51 8.02
CA LEU A 157 -13.28 -3.79 7.36
C LEU A 157 -14.60 -3.74 6.57
N GLU A 158 -15.68 -3.24 7.17
CA GLU A 158 -16.99 -3.07 6.53
C GLU A 158 -16.91 -2.14 5.31
N LYS A 159 -16.13 -1.08 5.42
CA LYS A 159 -15.80 -0.16 4.33
C LYS A 159 -14.83 -0.72 3.28
N ARG A 160 -14.39 -1.98 3.44
CA ARG A 160 -13.39 -2.64 2.57
C ARG A 160 -12.06 -1.89 2.48
N LEU A 161 -11.79 -1.03 3.45
CA LEU A 161 -10.55 -0.27 3.53
C LEU A 161 -9.39 -1.14 4.01
N VAL A 162 -9.66 -2.18 4.79
CA VAL A 162 -8.71 -3.21 5.20
C VAL A 162 -9.18 -4.60 4.78
N ASN A 163 -8.24 -5.53 4.61
CA ASN A 163 -8.52 -6.89 4.16
C ASN A 163 -8.77 -7.85 5.33
N ARG A 164 -8.11 -7.61 6.47
CA ARG A 164 -8.22 -8.44 7.68
C ARG A 164 -8.06 -7.60 8.93
N VAL A 165 -8.83 -7.95 9.95
CA VAL A 165 -8.70 -7.47 11.33
C VAL A 165 -8.39 -8.68 12.20
N VAL A 166 -7.34 -8.60 13.00
CA VAL A 166 -6.92 -9.66 13.93
C VAL A 166 -6.68 -9.07 15.32
N ASN A 167 -6.44 -9.89 16.34
CA ASN A 167 -6.02 -9.36 17.64
C ASN A 167 -4.69 -8.63 17.49
N ASP A 168 -4.43 -7.64 18.35
CA ASP A 168 -3.26 -6.76 18.20
C ASP A 168 -1.94 -7.55 18.27
N GLU A 169 -1.86 -8.56 19.13
CA GLU A 169 -0.72 -9.46 19.26
C GLU A 169 -0.48 -10.35 18.03
N ASP A 170 -1.51 -10.57 17.21
CA ASP A 170 -1.44 -11.46 16.05
C ASP A 170 -1.09 -10.72 14.73
N VAL A 171 -1.10 -9.38 14.72
CA VAL A 171 -0.91 -8.57 13.49
C VAL A 171 0.37 -8.94 12.75
N LYS A 172 1.48 -9.02 13.48
CA LYS A 172 2.77 -9.40 12.91
C LYS A 172 2.73 -10.80 12.32
N LYS A 173 2.23 -11.77 13.08
CA LYS A 173 2.12 -13.18 12.66
C LYS A 173 1.29 -13.31 11.39
N GLU A 174 0.13 -12.65 11.33
CA GLU A 174 -0.77 -12.73 10.18
C GLU A 174 -0.21 -12.03 8.93
N ALA A 175 0.47 -10.88 9.10
CA ALA A 175 1.11 -10.18 7.99
C ALA A 175 2.27 -11.02 7.39
N TYR A 176 3.10 -11.63 8.21
CA TYR A 176 4.18 -12.50 7.74
C TYR A 176 3.66 -13.80 7.13
N LYS A 177 2.63 -14.43 7.71
CA LYS A 177 1.94 -15.58 7.11
C LYS A 177 1.41 -15.23 5.71
N SER A 178 0.80 -14.05 5.54
CA SER A 178 0.35 -13.59 4.23
C SER A 178 1.52 -13.40 3.25
N ALA A 179 2.65 -12.86 3.71
CA ALA A 179 3.85 -12.72 2.90
C ALA A 179 4.45 -14.08 2.50
N GLU A 180 4.46 -15.06 3.40
CA GLU A 180 4.90 -16.43 3.10
C GLU A 180 4.06 -17.08 2.02
N LEU A 181 2.73 -16.98 2.11
CA LEU A 181 1.81 -17.47 1.08
C LEU A 181 2.07 -16.80 -0.29
N ILE A 182 2.34 -15.49 -0.32
CA ILE A 182 2.71 -14.79 -1.55
C ILE A 182 4.06 -15.32 -2.08
N CYS A 183 5.02 -15.57 -1.19
CA CYS A 183 6.34 -16.07 -1.55
C CYS A 183 6.35 -17.53 -2.05
N GLU A 184 5.32 -18.31 -1.77
CA GLU A 184 5.15 -19.66 -2.31
C GLU A 184 4.82 -19.66 -3.81
N GLY A 185 4.24 -18.58 -4.34
CA GLY A 185 3.88 -18.44 -5.73
C GLY A 185 5.03 -18.08 -6.66
N ALA A 186 4.83 -18.23 -7.98
CA ALA A 186 5.78 -17.80 -9.00
C ALA A 186 5.91 -16.26 -9.00
N PRO A 187 7.12 -15.70 -8.80
CA PRO A 187 7.29 -14.25 -8.60
C PRO A 187 6.89 -13.40 -9.82
N LYS A 188 7.17 -13.87 -11.04
CA LYS A 188 6.75 -13.18 -12.27
C LYS A 188 5.23 -13.09 -12.37
N VAL A 189 4.51 -14.16 -12.02
CA VAL A 189 3.05 -14.22 -12.08
C VAL A 189 2.44 -13.20 -11.12
N ALA A 190 2.93 -13.11 -9.87
CA ALA A 190 2.45 -12.11 -8.92
C ALA A 190 2.67 -10.67 -9.44
N ARG A 191 3.82 -10.39 -10.06
CA ARG A 191 4.12 -9.08 -10.67
C ARG A 191 3.21 -8.77 -11.87
N TRP A 192 2.94 -9.75 -12.72
CA TRP A 192 2.06 -9.60 -13.88
C TRP A 192 0.60 -9.37 -13.47
N HIS A 193 0.07 -10.13 -12.49
CA HIS A 193 -1.26 -9.87 -11.95
C HIS A 193 -1.41 -8.42 -11.47
N LYS A 194 -0.40 -7.92 -10.77
CA LYS A 194 -0.37 -6.53 -10.29
C LYS A 194 -0.29 -5.52 -11.46
N GLU A 195 0.49 -5.82 -12.48
CA GLU A 195 0.57 -5.01 -13.71
C GLU A 195 -0.76 -5.00 -14.46
N PHE A 196 -1.41 -6.16 -14.62
CA PHE A 196 -2.70 -6.27 -15.30
C PHE A 196 -3.77 -5.46 -14.58
N ALA A 197 -3.94 -5.69 -13.28
CA ALA A 197 -4.92 -4.98 -12.46
C ALA A 197 -4.76 -3.45 -12.57
N ARG A 198 -3.53 -2.95 -12.45
CA ARG A 198 -3.25 -1.51 -12.56
C ARG A 198 -3.52 -0.94 -13.94
N ASN A 199 -3.18 -1.67 -15.00
CA ASN A 199 -3.47 -1.23 -16.36
C ASN A 199 -4.98 -1.16 -16.61
N ILE A 200 -5.74 -2.16 -16.15
CA ILE A 200 -7.20 -2.18 -16.26
C ILE A 200 -7.80 -1.00 -15.49
N LEU A 201 -7.41 -0.80 -14.23
CA LEU A 201 -7.88 0.33 -13.40
C LEU A 201 -7.56 1.68 -14.03
N LYS A 202 -6.37 1.82 -14.63
CA LYS A 202 -5.95 3.09 -15.26
C LYS A 202 -6.66 3.37 -16.58
N LYS A 203 -6.94 2.35 -17.37
CA LYS A 203 -7.48 2.50 -18.73
C LYS A 203 -8.97 2.19 -18.85
N GLY A 204 -9.58 1.63 -17.80
CA GLY A 204 -10.98 1.20 -17.80
C GLY A 204 -11.26 0.02 -18.73
N LYS A 205 -10.22 -0.57 -19.37
CA LYS A 205 -10.36 -1.69 -20.32
C LYS A 205 -9.10 -2.53 -20.40
N VAL A 206 -9.26 -3.78 -20.81
CA VAL A 206 -8.13 -4.66 -21.16
C VAL A 206 -7.57 -4.20 -22.51
N THR A 207 -6.27 -3.97 -22.57
CA THR A 207 -5.57 -3.68 -23.82
C THR A 207 -4.99 -4.96 -24.41
N GLU A 208 -4.83 -5.03 -25.73
CA GLU A 208 -4.22 -6.17 -26.42
C GLU A 208 -2.83 -6.51 -25.86
N LYS A 209 -2.01 -5.48 -25.58
CA LYS A 209 -0.70 -5.66 -24.93
C LYS A 209 -0.79 -6.40 -23.62
N ILE A 210 -1.74 -6.04 -22.76
CA ILE A 210 -1.94 -6.67 -21.44
C ILE A 210 -2.51 -8.07 -21.60
N ASN A 211 -3.46 -8.26 -22.51
CA ASN A 211 -4.00 -9.58 -22.82
C ASN A 211 -2.89 -10.53 -23.28
N ASN A 212 -2.07 -10.12 -24.23
CA ASN A 212 -0.97 -10.94 -24.77
C ASN A 212 0.12 -11.22 -23.71
N LEU A 213 0.36 -10.27 -22.78
CA LEU A 213 1.28 -10.50 -21.67
C LEU A 213 0.81 -11.63 -20.75
N GLY A 214 -0.51 -11.84 -20.61
CA GLY A 214 -1.09 -12.91 -19.82
C GLY A 214 -0.68 -14.31 -20.27
N TYR A 215 -0.41 -14.50 -21.56
CA TYR A 215 0.01 -15.80 -22.10
C TYR A 215 1.51 -16.08 -21.95
N LYS A 216 2.33 -15.07 -21.65
CA LYS A 216 3.78 -15.27 -21.47
C LYS A 216 4.16 -16.14 -20.28
N CYS A 217 3.26 -16.39 -19.34
CA CYS A 217 3.52 -17.28 -18.22
C CYS A 217 3.78 -18.72 -18.70
N TYR A 218 3.16 -19.17 -19.78
CA TYR A 218 3.33 -20.51 -20.35
C TYR A 218 4.74 -20.79 -20.88
N ASP A 219 5.50 -19.73 -21.24
CA ASP A 219 6.86 -19.83 -21.73
C ASP A 219 7.91 -19.82 -20.63
N THR A 220 7.48 -19.72 -19.35
CA THR A 220 8.41 -19.62 -18.22
C THR A 220 8.82 -20.99 -17.67
N GLU A 221 10.05 -21.07 -17.10
CA GLU A 221 10.49 -22.22 -16.32
C GLU A 221 9.58 -22.46 -15.12
N ASP A 222 9.11 -21.38 -14.48
CA ASP A 222 8.23 -21.47 -13.32
C ASP A 222 6.88 -22.13 -13.68
N PHE A 223 6.33 -21.92 -14.87
CA PHE A 223 5.14 -22.64 -15.33
C PHE A 223 5.39 -24.15 -15.40
N LYS A 224 6.53 -24.56 -16.00
CA LYS A 224 6.91 -25.99 -16.11
C LYS A 224 7.09 -26.61 -14.72
N ILE A 225 7.78 -25.92 -13.81
CA ILE A 225 7.93 -26.35 -12.41
C ILE A 225 6.59 -26.52 -11.73
N GLY A 226 5.68 -25.54 -11.85
CA GLY A 226 4.35 -25.57 -11.25
C GLY A 226 3.50 -26.73 -11.75
N TYR A 227 3.44 -26.87 -13.08
CA TYR A 227 2.69 -27.93 -13.73
C TYR A 227 3.21 -29.35 -13.32
N GLN A 228 4.53 -29.59 -13.40
CA GLN A 228 5.12 -30.86 -13.03
C GLN A 228 4.94 -31.17 -11.54
N SER A 229 5.14 -30.15 -10.67
CA SER A 229 4.95 -30.33 -9.24
C SER A 229 3.50 -30.68 -8.89
N PHE A 230 2.54 -30.09 -9.57
CA PHE A 230 1.11 -30.41 -9.40
C PHE A 230 0.81 -31.87 -9.76
N LEU A 231 1.29 -32.36 -10.91
CA LEU A 231 1.11 -33.75 -11.33
C LEU A 231 1.77 -34.74 -10.36
N ASN A 232 2.96 -34.38 -9.85
CA ASN A 232 3.72 -35.21 -8.93
C ASN A 232 3.31 -35.05 -7.46
N LYS A 233 2.28 -34.23 -7.15
CA LYS A 233 1.81 -33.92 -5.80
C LYS A 233 2.94 -33.43 -4.87
N THR A 234 3.87 -32.63 -5.41
CA THR A 234 5.00 -32.03 -4.67
C THR A 234 4.88 -30.53 -4.57
N LYS A 235 5.54 -29.91 -3.57
CA LYS A 235 5.55 -28.44 -3.43
C LYS A 235 6.50 -27.83 -4.48
N PRO A 236 6.07 -26.88 -5.33
CA PRO A 236 6.92 -26.26 -6.34
C PRO A 236 7.98 -25.36 -5.69
N LYS A 237 9.18 -25.30 -6.31
CA LYS A 237 10.27 -24.39 -5.94
C LYS A 237 10.55 -23.45 -7.12
N PHE A 238 9.83 -22.34 -7.17
CA PHE A 238 9.93 -21.38 -8.26
C PHE A 238 11.24 -20.59 -8.26
N LYS A 239 11.81 -20.39 -9.43
CA LYS A 239 13.14 -19.79 -9.66
C LYS A 239 13.09 -18.34 -10.18
N ASN A 240 11.92 -17.81 -10.52
CA ASN A 240 11.76 -16.48 -11.12
C ASN A 240 12.39 -16.38 -12.54
N LYS A 241 12.31 -17.45 -13.32
CA LYS A 241 12.87 -17.57 -14.68
C LYS A 241 11.79 -17.83 -15.74
#